data_8c60cd734b894101421ac3f79799177c
#
_entry.id   8c60cd734b894101421ac3f79799177c
#
_cell.length_a   1.000
_cell.length_b   1.000
_cell.length_c   1.000
_cell.angle_alpha   90.00
_cell.angle_beta   90.00
_cell.angle_gamma   90.00
#
_symmetry.space_group_name_H-M   'P 1'
#
loop_
_entity.id
_entity.type
_entity.pdbx_description
1 polymer ?
#
loop_
_entity_poly.entity_id
_entity_poly.type
_entity_poly.pdbx_seq_one_letter_code
_entity_poly.pdbx_strand_id
1 'polypeptide(L)'
;MKIFFLSLLIFTSSNIRSDCDFLTGEYIDEIANPSEISLIEIEIPKSSKYFKNLFEIYSSKSRNIPLKLKKNFKANVIIHFSFGMCNYQASIRQSGDWKDHVGLDDGQLKLNSQLIRSLDVKLKEGNIANAVSFKLLIPDTRNGLNEVLGSLILKDLGFISPETFEVNTSVNGVNSVMLFQEKSTKELLEKNLRRE
;
A
#
# COMPACT_ATOMS: atom_id res chain seq x y z
N MET A 1 54.17 -15.45 -25.17
CA MET A 1 52.80 -15.98 -25.26
C MET A 1 52.02 -15.41 -24.07
N LYS A 2 51.25 -14.31 -24.30
CA LYS A 2 50.47 -13.65 -23.23
C LYS A 2 49.02 -14.18 -23.28
N ILE A 3 48.61 -14.90 -22.24
CA ILE A 3 47.25 -15.41 -22.11
C ILE A 3 46.40 -14.28 -21.53
N PHE A 4 45.49 -13.77 -22.33
CA PHE A 4 44.44 -12.84 -21.86
C PHE A 4 43.32 -13.65 -21.17
N PHE A 5 43.16 -13.47 -19.86
CA PHE A 5 41.98 -13.95 -19.15
C PHE A 5 40.82 -12.96 -19.43
N LEU A 6 39.89 -13.38 -20.24
CA LEU A 6 38.65 -12.67 -20.47
C LEU A 6 37.70 -12.97 -19.30
N SER A 7 37.62 -12.04 -18.33
CA SER A 7 36.68 -12.14 -17.21
C SER A 7 35.26 -11.87 -17.73
N LEU A 8 34.48 -12.95 -17.85
CA LEU A 8 33.07 -12.89 -18.19
C LEU A 8 32.27 -12.37 -16.96
N LEU A 9 31.96 -11.09 -16.94
CA LEU A 9 31.05 -10.50 -15.96
C LEU A 9 29.62 -10.98 -16.28
N ILE A 10 29.18 -12.02 -15.55
CA ILE A 10 27.78 -12.46 -15.55
C ILE A 10 26.98 -11.42 -14.77
N PHE A 11 26.34 -10.51 -15.48
CA PHE A 11 25.27 -9.68 -14.90
C PHE A 11 24.09 -10.60 -14.58
N THR A 12 24.00 -11.05 -13.34
CA THR A 12 22.75 -11.62 -12.84
C THR A 12 21.74 -10.48 -12.70
N SER A 13 20.86 -10.35 -13.68
CA SER A 13 19.65 -9.55 -13.52
C SER A 13 18.87 -10.19 -12.37
N SER A 14 18.92 -9.56 -11.19
CA SER A 14 18.02 -9.91 -10.09
C SER A 14 16.60 -9.63 -10.57
N ASN A 15 15.90 -10.66 -11.00
CA ASN A 15 14.46 -10.60 -11.20
C ASN A 15 13.85 -10.23 -9.84
N ILE A 16 13.34 -9.01 -9.74
CA ILE A 16 12.63 -8.53 -8.56
C ILE A 16 11.26 -9.22 -8.60
N ARG A 17 11.17 -10.41 -8.06
CA ARG A 17 9.91 -11.13 -7.88
C ARG A 17 9.38 -10.88 -6.47
N SER A 18 8.06 -10.96 -6.29
CA SER A 18 7.49 -11.15 -4.96
C SER A 18 8.09 -12.40 -4.33
N ASP A 19 8.56 -12.29 -3.10
CA ASP A 19 9.20 -13.38 -2.37
C ASP A 19 8.27 -13.81 -1.24
N CYS A 20 7.74 -15.03 -1.33
CA CYS A 20 6.89 -15.62 -0.32
C CYS A 20 7.62 -16.79 0.32
N ASP A 21 7.47 -16.98 1.63
CA ASP A 21 8.07 -18.07 2.40
C ASP A 21 7.28 -19.39 2.29
N PHE A 22 6.28 -19.44 1.40
CA PHE A 22 5.46 -20.61 1.10
C PHE A 22 5.24 -20.75 -0.42
N LEU A 23 4.75 -21.93 -0.85
CA LEU A 23 4.43 -22.18 -2.25
C LEU A 23 3.12 -21.48 -2.64
N THR A 24 3.21 -20.38 -3.37
CA THR A 24 2.04 -19.54 -3.73
C THR A 24 0.96 -20.30 -4.50
N GLY A 25 1.33 -21.34 -5.27
CA GLY A 25 0.37 -22.16 -5.99
C GLY A 25 -0.53 -23.01 -5.10
N GLU A 26 -0.11 -23.32 -3.89
CA GLU A 26 -0.87 -24.09 -2.89
C GLU A 26 -1.92 -23.21 -2.18
N TYR A 27 -1.63 -21.90 -2.06
CA TYR A 27 -2.46 -20.94 -1.30
C TYR A 27 -3.04 -19.82 -2.20
N ILE A 28 -3.30 -20.10 -3.46
CA ILE A 28 -3.71 -19.07 -4.43
C ILE A 28 -5.05 -18.41 -4.06
N ASP A 29 -5.98 -19.18 -3.53
CA ASP A 29 -7.29 -18.70 -3.12
C ASP A 29 -7.21 -17.96 -1.78
N GLU A 30 -6.38 -18.44 -0.85
CA GLU A 30 -6.14 -17.86 0.46
C GLU A 30 -5.42 -16.51 0.36
N ILE A 31 -4.46 -16.35 -0.55
CA ILE A 31 -3.78 -15.06 -0.81
C ILE A 31 -4.79 -14.01 -1.30
N ALA A 32 -5.82 -14.43 -2.03
CA ALA A 32 -6.87 -13.55 -2.52
C ALA A 32 -7.89 -13.20 -1.44
N ASN A 33 -7.93 -13.95 -0.31
CA ASN A 33 -8.89 -13.74 0.76
C ASN A 33 -8.42 -12.66 1.74
N PRO A 34 -9.11 -11.50 1.85
CA PRO A 34 -8.74 -10.45 2.79
C PRO A 34 -8.69 -10.89 4.26
N SER A 35 -9.51 -11.89 4.66
CA SER A 35 -9.56 -12.38 6.04
C SER A 35 -8.29 -13.10 6.50
N GLU A 36 -7.47 -13.57 5.57
CA GLU A 36 -6.18 -14.22 5.86
C GLU A 36 -5.06 -13.21 6.13
N ILE A 37 -5.27 -11.92 5.83
CA ILE A 37 -4.29 -10.86 6.04
C ILE A 37 -4.35 -10.38 7.48
N SER A 38 -3.35 -10.73 8.27
CA SER A 38 -3.24 -10.32 9.67
C SER A 38 -2.55 -8.95 9.85
N LEU A 39 -1.58 -8.63 8.98
CA LEU A 39 -0.81 -7.38 9.05
C LEU A 39 -0.26 -7.01 7.66
N ILE A 40 -0.32 -5.73 7.33
CA ILE A 40 0.42 -5.13 6.22
C ILE A 40 1.55 -4.28 6.80
N GLU A 41 2.79 -4.71 6.60
CA GLU A 41 3.96 -3.98 7.02
C GLU A 41 4.61 -3.25 5.84
N ILE A 42 4.97 -1.98 6.03
CA ILE A 42 5.60 -1.14 5.01
C ILE A 42 6.92 -0.61 5.54
N GLU A 43 7.99 -1.06 4.94
CA GLU A 43 9.34 -0.58 5.19
C GLU A 43 9.78 0.41 4.11
N ILE A 44 10.16 1.62 4.53
CA ILE A 44 10.63 2.68 3.65
C ILE A 44 12.11 2.90 3.91
N PRO A 45 13.03 2.38 3.07
CA PRO A 45 14.48 2.45 3.31
C PRO A 45 15.01 3.88 3.47
N LYS A 46 14.38 4.86 2.81
CA LYS A 46 14.72 6.29 2.93
C LYS A 46 13.82 7.00 3.94
N SER A 47 13.71 6.44 5.15
CA SER A 47 12.85 6.93 6.22
C SER A 47 13.04 8.42 6.53
N SER A 48 14.28 8.92 6.64
CA SER A 48 14.57 10.34 6.88
C SER A 48 13.97 11.26 5.81
N LYS A 49 14.03 10.87 4.52
CA LYS A 49 13.40 11.65 3.43
C LYS A 49 11.88 11.57 3.48
N TYR A 50 11.35 10.43 3.88
CA TYR A 50 9.93 10.22 4.07
C TYR A 50 9.37 11.09 5.19
N PHE A 51 10.01 11.11 6.36
CA PHE A 51 9.63 11.97 7.49
C PHE A 51 9.81 13.45 7.19
N LYS A 52 10.90 13.83 6.49
CA LYS A 52 11.07 15.22 6.03
C LYS A 52 9.93 15.66 5.13
N ASN A 53 9.51 14.81 4.20
CA ASN A 53 8.37 15.10 3.33
C ASN A 53 7.06 15.24 4.11
N LEU A 54 6.83 14.41 5.12
CA LEU A 54 5.68 14.53 6.01
C LEU A 54 5.69 15.88 6.74
N PHE A 55 6.85 16.27 7.27
CA PHE A 55 7.00 17.58 7.93
C PHE A 55 6.78 18.76 6.97
N GLU A 56 7.25 18.67 5.71
CA GLU A 56 6.99 19.67 4.68
C GLU A 56 5.47 19.81 4.40
N ILE A 57 4.71 18.71 4.44
CA ILE A 57 3.25 18.72 4.31
C ILE A 57 2.61 19.42 5.51
N TYR A 58 3.00 19.08 6.74
CA TYR A 58 2.49 19.72 7.95
C TYR A 58 2.73 21.23 7.95
N SER A 59 3.94 21.66 7.61
CA SER A 59 4.35 23.05 7.61
C SER A 59 3.79 23.88 6.45
N SER A 60 3.17 23.27 5.45
CA SER A 60 2.56 24.00 4.34
C SER A 60 1.39 24.84 4.83
N LYS A 61 1.22 26.06 4.32
CA LYS A 61 0.10 26.96 4.70
C LYS A 61 -1.24 26.54 4.09
N SER A 62 -1.22 25.68 3.07
CA SER A 62 -2.43 25.22 2.39
C SER A 62 -3.16 24.16 3.21
N ARG A 63 -4.51 24.19 3.24
CA ARG A 63 -5.33 23.09 3.76
C ARG A 63 -5.17 21.84 2.90
N ASN A 64 -5.07 22.02 1.58
CA ASN A 64 -4.84 20.94 0.65
C ASN A 64 -3.36 20.59 0.59
N ILE A 65 -3.06 19.32 0.43
CA ILE A 65 -1.70 18.79 0.23
C ILE A 65 -1.25 19.17 -1.19
N PRO A 66 -0.22 20.04 -1.35
CA PRO A 66 0.26 20.39 -2.67
C PRO A 66 0.78 19.18 -3.44
N LEU A 67 0.44 19.06 -4.74
CA LEU A 67 0.86 17.93 -5.58
C LEU A 67 2.38 17.70 -5.55
N LYS A 68 3.18 18.77 -5.52
CA LYS A 68 4.66 18.70 -5.42
C LYS A 68 5.16 18.00 -4.15
N LEU A 69 4.32 17.90 -3.11
CA LEU A 69 4.63 17.20 -1.85
C LEU A 69 4.15 15.75 -1.85
N LYS A 70 3.35 15.32 -2.81
CA LYS A 70 2.96 13.91 -2.98
C LYS A 70 4.07 13.13 -3.69
N LYS A 71 5.27 13.10 -3.08
CA LYS A 71 6.46 12.45 -3.61
C LYS A 71 6.34 10.93 -3.54
N ASN A 72 6.90 10.23 -4.53
CA ASN A 72 7.01 8.77 -4.53
C ASN A 72 8.24 8.31 -3.75
N PHE A 73 8.06 7.25 -2.97
CA PHE A 73 9.11 6.56 -2.23
C PHE A 73 9.11 5.08 -2.61
N LYS A 74 10.30 4.49 -2.73
CA LYS A 74 10.43 3.02 -2.81
C LYS A 74 10.15 2.45 -1.43
N ALA A 75 9.44 1.32 -1.39
CA ALA A 75 9.14 0.61 -0.17
C ALA A 75 9.15 -0.90 -0.41
N ASN A 76 9.38 -1.66 0.66
CA ASN A 76 9.04 -3.06 0.76
C ASN A 76 7.68 -3.15 1.46
N VAL A 77 6.79 -3.97 0.93
CA VAL A 77 5.50 -4.27 1.52
C VAL A 77 5.50 -5.74 1.89
N ILE A 78 5.42 -6.02 3.19
CA ILE A 78 5.39 -7.38 3.72
C ILE A 78 3.96 -7.65 4.17
N ILE A 79 3.36 -8.69 3.62
CA ILE A 79 2.03 -9.13 3.99
C ILE A 79 2.16 -10.37 4.85
N HIS A 80 1.62 -10.31 6.03
CA HIS A 80 1.53 -11.43 6.96
C HIS A 80 0.16 -12.09 6.82
N PHE A 81 0.17 -13.32 6.35
CA PHE A 81 -0.99 -14.19 6.30
C PHE A 81 -1.00 -15.13 7.50
N SER A 82 -2.10 -15.83 7.75
CA SER A 82 -2.20 -16.86 8.80
C SER A 82 -1.24 -18.04 8.56
N PHE A 83 -0.83 -18.28 7.31
CA PHE A 83 -0.03 -19.41 6.85
C PHE A 83 1.39 -19.03 6.39
N GLY A 84 1.80 -17.76 6.47
CA GLY A 84 3.13 -17.31 6.06
C GLY A 84 3.19 -15.85 5.66
N MET A 85 4.26 -15.41 5.01
CA MET A 85 4.41 -14.01 4.59
C MET A 85 4.88 -13.89 3.14
N CYS A 86 4.53 -12.79 2.51
CA CYS A 86 5.05 -12.40 1.20
C CYS A 86 5.65 -11.00 1.23
N ASN A 87 6.79 -10.83 0.57
CA ASN A 87 7.47 -9.55 0.42
C ASN A 87 7.32 -9.03 -1.02
N TYR A 88 6.86 -7.79 -1.15
CA TYR A 88 6.62 -7.12 -2.42
C TYR A 88 7.41 -5.81 -2.50
N GLN A 89 8.00 -5.55 -3.65
CA GLN A 89 8.54 -4.23 -3.95
C GLN A 89 7.41 -3.29 -4.38
N ALA A 90 7.40 -2.08 -3.82
CA ALA A 90 6.35 -1.12 -4.09
C ALA A 90 6.87 0.30 -4.30
N SER A 91 6.01 1.14 -4.86
CA SER A 91 6.11 2.59 -4.82
C SER A 91 4.96 3.12 -3.98
N ILE A 92 5.27 3.96 -3.01
CA ILE A 92 4.27 4.59 -2.15
C ILE A 92 4.32 6.11 -2.26
N ARG A 93 3.19 6.74 -2.05
CA ARG A 93 3.09 8.20 -1.92
C ARG A 93 1.95 8.59 -0.99
N GLN A 94 1.90 9.86 -0.60
CA GLN A 94 0.76 10.41 0.13
C GLN A 94 -0.54 10.24 -0.65
N SER A 95 -1.56 9.65 -0.03
CA SER A 95 -2.95 9.61 -0.51
C SER A 95 -3.77 10.76 0.10
N GLY A 96 -4.90 11.06 -0.53
CA GLY A 96 -5.80 12.13 -0.12
C GLY A 96 -5.33 13.52 -0.54
N ASP A 97 -6.25 14.48 -0.54
CA ASP A 97 -6.00 15.86 -0.95
C ASP A 97 -5.93 16.82 0.23
N TRP A 98 -6.53 16.47 1.35
CA TRP A 98 -6.58 17.30 2.55
C TRP A 98 -5.58 16.81 3.60
N LYS A 99 -5.25 17.68 4.55
CA LYS A 99 -4.30 17.37 5.62
C LYS A 99 -4.84 16.42 6.70
N ASP A 100 -6.13 16.18 6.77
CA ASP A 100 -6.71 15.12 7.60
C ASP A 100 -6.11 13.74 7.27
N HIS A 101 -5.76 13.52 6.00
CA HIS A 101 -5.04 12.32 5.55
C HIS A 101 -3.60 12.17 6.07
N VAL A 102 -3.11 13.12 6.85
CA VAL A 102 -1.81 13.04 7.55
C VAL A 102 -1.98 13.15 9.07
N GLY A 103 -3.17 12.83 9.59
CA GLY A 103 -3.44 12.82 11.03
C GLY A 103 -3.53 14.22 11.66
N LEU A 104 -3.86 15.25 10.86
CA LEU A 104 -4.17 16.59 11.36
C LEU A 104 -5.68 16.79 11.36
N ASP A 105 -6.22 17.13 12.54
CA ASP A 105 -7.57 17.61 12.69
C ASP A 105 -7.51 19.12 12.95
N ASP A 106 -8.24 19.90 12.15
CA ASP A 106 -8.30 21.37 12.21
C ASP A 106 -6.93 22.07 12.30
N GLY A 107 -5.89 21.47 11.71
CA GLY A 107 -4.53 22.02 11.70
C GLY A 107 -3.72 21.75 12.97
N GLN A 108 -4.25 21.00 13.93
CA GLN A 108 -3.56 20.58 15.13
C GLN A 108 -3.14 19.11 15.04
N LEU A 109 -1.90 18.80 15.42
CA LEU A 109 -1.47 17.43 15.68
C LEU A 109 -2.31 16.88 16.83
N LYS A 110 -3.05 15.79 16.61
CA LYS A 110 -3.63 15.03 17.72
C LYS A 110 -2.43 14.54 18.56
N LEU A 111 -2.26 15.08 19.75
CA LEU A 111 -1.11 14.84 20.64
C LEU A 111 -0.86 13.34 20.96
N ASN A 112 -1.82 12.47 20.70
CA ASN A 112 -1.74 11.02 20.86
C ASN A 112 -1.75 10.26 19.51
N SER A 113 -1.80 10.95 18.37
CA SER A 113 -1.74 10.27 17.08
C SER A 113 -0.28 10.05 16.70
N GLN A 114 0.09 8.81 16.61
CA GLN A 114 1.28 8.39 15.90
C GLN A 114 1.28 9.07 14.53
N LEU A 115 2.47 9.37 13.99
CA LEU A 115 2.64 10.04 12.67
C LEU A 115 2.15 9.15 11.52
N ILE A 116 0.85 8.85 11.52
CA ILE A 116 0.16 8.01 10.54
C ILE A 116 -0.31 8.89 9.39
N ARG A 117 -0.25 8.38 8.18
CA ARG A 117 -0.82 9.03 7.00
C ARG A 117 -1.43 8.03 6.04
N SER A 118 -2.46 8.47 5.34
CA SER A 118 -3.03 7.70 4.24
C SER A 118 -2.01 7.54 3.11
N LEU A 119 -1.88 6.33 2.59
CA LEU A 119 -0.90 5.96 1.57
C LEU A 119 -1.58 5.47 0.30
N ASP A 120 -1.04 5.84 -0.84
CA ASP A 120 -1.31 5.26 -2.16
C ASP A 120 -0.14 4.30 -2.44
N VAL A 121 -0.43 3.02 -2.56
CA VAL A 121 0.55 1.94 -2.74
C VAL A 121 0.37 1.35 -4.13
N LYS A 122 1.47 1.20 -4.86
CA LYS A 122 1.51 0.50 -6.14
C LYS A 122 2.60 -0.57 -6.08
N LEU A 123 2.21 -1.83 -6.15
CA LEU A 123 3.12 -2.95 -6.24
C LEU A 123 3.84 -2.92 -7.59
N LYS A 124 5.08 -3.37 -7.64
CA LYS A 124 5.81 -3.51 -8.90
C LYS A 124 5.43 -4.80 -9.62
N GLU A 125 5.11 -5.82 -8.86
CA GLU A 125 4.68 -7.14 -9.32
C GLU A 125 3.85 -7.82 -8.23
N GLY A 126 3.09 -8.83 -8.60
CA GLY A 126 2.20 -9.54 -7.68
C GLY A 126 0.93 -8.76 -7.36
N ASN A 127 0.16 -9.28 -6.41
CA ASN A 127 -1.07 -8.66 -5.94
C ASN A 127 -1.30 -8.98 -4.45
N ILE A 128 -2.20 -8.24 -3.83
CA ILE A 128 -2.70 -8.44 -2.47
C ILE A 128 -4.21 -8.38 -2.56
N ALA A 129 -4.92 -9.41 -2.14
CA ALA A 129 -6.38 -9.52 -2.27
C ALA A 129 -6.85 -9.18 -3.72
N ASN A 130 -6.12 -9.68 -4.72
CA ASN A 130 -6.31 -9.41 -6.14
C ASN A 130 -6.08 -7.94 -6.58
N ALA A 131 -5.53 -7.08 -5.72
CA ALA A 131 -5.21 -5.69 -6.01
C ALA A 131 -3.70 -5.50 -6.26
N VAL A 132 -3.34 -4.93 -7.41
CA VAL A 132 -1.95 -4.52 -7.74
C VAL A 132 -1.66 -3.10 -7.27
N SER A 133 -2.70 -2.34 -6.98
CA SER A 133 -2.61 -0.97 -6.50
C SER A 133 -3.78 -0.69 -5.55
N PHE A 134 -3.46 -0.15 -4.38
CA PHE A 134 -4.43 0.07 -3.33
C PHE A 134 -4.09 1.33 -2.51
N LYS A 135 -5.01 1.74 -1.67
CA LYS A 135 -4.82 2.78 -0.67
C LYS A 135 -4.89 2.18 0.72
N LEU A 136 -4.09 2.70 1.62
CA LEU A 136 -4.26 2.54 3.06
C LEU A 136 -4.76 3.88 3.59
N LEU A 137 -5.97 3.93 4.08
CA LEU A 137 -6.64 5.16 4.49
C LEU A 137 -6.80 5.20 5.99
N ILE A 138 -6.62 6.39 6.58
CA ILE A 138 -6.97 6.63 7.99
C ILE A 138 -8.49 6.51 8.11
N PRO A 139 -9.05 5.64 8.99
CA PRO A 139 -10.49 5.39 9.06
C PRO A 139 -11.32 6.66 9.30
N ASP A 140 -10.85 7.57 10.16
CA ASP A 140 -11.56 8.82 10.48
C ASP A 140 -11.79 9.70 9.25
N THR A 141 -10.90 9.64 8.22
CA THR A 141 -11.06 10.40 6.98
C THR A 141 -12.18 9.86 6.09
N ARG A 142 -12.78 8.72 6.47
CA ARG A 142 -13.82 8.00 5.73
C ARG A 142 -15.06 7.68 6.59
N ASN A 143 -15.25 8.41 7.68
CA ASN A 143 -16.32 8.15 8.65
C ASN A 143 -16.30 6.68 9.14
N GLY A 144 -15.11 6.21 9.52
CA GLY A 144 -14.91 4.84 10.01
C GLY A 144 -15.14 3.80 8.90
N LEU A 145 -16.03 2.85 9.16
CA LEU A 145 -16.30 1.71 8.27
C LEU A 145 -17.30 2.00 7.14
N ASN A 146 -17.71 3.25 6.91
CA ASN A 146 -18.71 3.56 5.86
C ASN A 146 -18.23 3.18 4.46
N GLU A 147 -16.92 3.28 4.17
CA GLU A 147 -16.36 2.83 2.89
C GLU A 147 -16.46 1.30 2.73
N VAL A 148 -16.23 0.55 3.81
CA VAL A 148 -16.37 -0.91 3.81
C VAL A 148 -17.82 -1.28 3.56
N LEU A 149 -18.76 -0.68 4.31
CA LEU A 149 -20.19 -0.94 4.15
C LEU A 149 -20.67 -0.56 2.74
N GLY A 150 -20.27 0.59 2.23
CA GLY A 150 -20.62 1.04 0.88
C GLY A 150 -20.12 0.09 -0.19
N SER A 151 -18.89 -0.40 -0.08
CA SER A 151 -18.31 -1.39 -0.99
C SER A 151 -19.05 -2.71 -0.96
N LEU A 152 -19.43 -3.20 0.23
CA LEU A 152 -20.20 -4.43 0.41
C LEU A 152 -21.61 -4.32 -0.20
N ILE A 153 -22.32 -3.21 0.04
CA ILE A 153 -23.65 -2.95 -0.53
C ILE A 153 -23.57 -2.93 -2.07
N LEU A 154 -22.60 -2.23 -2.64
CA LEU A 154 -22.43 -2.19 -4.10
C LEU A 154 -22.16 -3.58 -4.67
N LYS A 155 -21.34 -4.39 -4.01
CA LYS A 155 -21.03 -5.76 -4.41
C LYS A 155 -22.27 -6.65 -4.34
N ASP A 156 -23.07 -6.55 -3.28
CA ASP A 156 -24.32 -7.31 -3.11
C ASP A 156 -25.36 -6.94 -4.16
N LEU A 157 -25.41 -5.68 -4.58
CA LEU A 157 -26.26 -5.19 -5.67
C LEU A 157 -25.75 -5.55 -7.08
N GLY A 158 -24.64 -6.29 -7.20
CA GLY A 158 -24.05 -6.71 -8.49
C GLY A 158 -23.26 -5.62 -9.21
N PHE A 159 -22.92 -4.52 -8.56
CA PHE A 159 -22.03 -3.50 -9.13
C PHE A 159 -20.57 -3.89 -8.94
N ILE A 160 -19.70 -3.38 -9.83
CA ILE A 160 -18.25 -3.47 -9.66
C ILE A 160 -17.88 -2.57 -8.46
N SER A 161 -17.32 -3.17 -7.44
CA SER A 161 -16.89 -2.49 -6.23
C SER A 161 -15.43 -2.84 -5.90
N PRO A 162 -14.62 -1.86 -5.47
CA PRO A 162 -13.26 -2.13 -5.00
C PRO A 162 -13.29 -2.99 -3.74
N GLU A 163 -12.35 -3.89 -3.59
CA GLU A 163 -12.13 -4.61 -2.33
C GLU A 163 -11.77 -3.60 -1.24
N THR A 164 -12.54 -3.58 -0.14
CA THR A 164 -12.36 -2.63 0.95
C THR A 164 -12.57 -3.34 2.27
N PHE A 165 -11.57 -3.27 3.16
CA PHE A 165 -11.61 -3.92 4.48
C PHE A 165 -10.68 -3.20 5.47
N GLU A 166 -10.92 -3.41 6.75
CA GLU A 166 -10.05 -2.95 7.83
C GLU A 166 -8.88 -3.91 8.00
N VAL A 167 -7.68 -3.36 8.21
CA VAL A 167 -6.46 -4.16 8.37
C VAL A 167 -5.47 -3.49 9.31
N ASN A 168 -4.78 -4.32 10.11
CA ASN A 168 -3.62 -3.85 10.88
C ASN A 168 -2.49 -3.48 9.94
N THR A 169 -1.81 -2.39 10.22
CA THR A 169 -0.67 -1.90 9.43
C THR A 169 0.48 -1.48 10.34
N SER A 170 1.69 -1.61 9.81
CA SER A 170 2.91 -1.08 10.41
C SER A 170 3.70 -0.31 9.35
N VAL A 171 3.93 0.98 9.54
CA VAL A 171 4.70 1.79 8.60
C VAL A 171 5.97 2.29 9.28
N ASN A 172 7.14 1.73 8.91
CA ASN A 172 8.40 1.95 9.60
C ASN A 172 8.28 1.78 11.13
N GLY A 173 7.58 0.73 11.58
CA GLY A 173 7.36 0.41 12.99
C GLY A 173 6.25 1.21 13.68
N VAL A 174 5.56 2.10 12.98
CA VAL A 174 4.38 2.80 13.50
C VAL A 174 3.12 1.99 13.21
N ASN A 175 2.56 1.39 14.24
CA ASN A 175 1.38 0.53 14.13
C ASN A 175 0.09 1.35 14.09
N SER A 176 -0.86 0.92 13.27
CA SER A 176 -2.20 1.51 13.17
C SER A 176 -3.19 0.53 12.57
N VAL A 177 -4.47 0.81 12.76
CA VAL A 177 -5.53 0.16 11.98
C VAL A 177 -5.88 1.09 10.84
N MET A 178 -5.91 0.59 9.61
CA MET A 178 -6.22 1.37 8.42
C MET A 178 -7.25 0.65 7.55
N LEU A 179 -7.90 1.40 6.66
CA LEU A 179 -8.75 0.83 5.64
C LEU A 179 -7.91 0.53 4.39
N PHE A 180 -7.83 -0.75 4.03
CA PHE A 180 -7.39 -1.14 2.69
C PHE A 180 -8.50 -0.83 1.70
N GLN A 181 -8.18 -0.18 0.60
CA GLN A 181 -9.11 0.06 -0.50
C GLN A 181 -8.38 -0.18 -1.82
N GLU A 182 -8.84 -1.18 -2.57
CA GLU A 182 -8.37 -1.40 -3.94
C GLU A 182 -8.59 -0.14 -4.80
N LYS A 183 -7.66 0.16 -5.68
CA LYS A 183 -7.85 1.27 -6.62
C LYS A 183 -8.66 0.80 -7.83
N SER A 184 -9.54 1.67 -8.30
CA SER A 184 -10.28 1.48 -9.54
C SER A 184 -9.32 1.61 -10.74
N THR A 185 -8.63 0.53 -11.04
CA THR A 185 -7.70 0.38 -12.15
C THR A 185 -8.28 -0.61 -13.17
N LYS A 186 -7.61 -0.79 -14.30
CA LYS A 186 -8.04 -1.78 -15.30
C LYS A 186 -8.13 -3.20 -14.73
N GLU A 187 -7.25 -3.55 -13.79
CA GLU A 187 -7.23 -4.86 -13.15
C GLU A 187 -8.53 -5.14 -12.36
N LEU A 188 -9.15 -4.10 -11.76
CA LEU A 188 -10.47 -4.22 -11.15
C LEU A 188 -11.55 -4.57 -12.18
N LEU A 189 -11.47 -3.98 -13.38
CA LEU A 189 -12.42 -4.31 -14.48
C LEU A 189 -12.16 -5.72 -15.00
N GLU A 190 -10.92 -6.07 -15.25
CA GLU A 190 -10.51 -7.38 -15.77
C GLU A 190 -10.94 -8.53 -14.86
N LYS A 191 -10.74 -8.43 -13.54
CA LYS A 191 -11.19 -9.45 -12.58
C LYS A 191 -12.73 -9.59 -12.51
N ASN A 192 -13.46 -8.54 -12.89
CA ASN A 192 -14.93 -8.57 -13.01
C ASN A 192 -15.41 -8.86 -14.43
N LEU A 193 -14.55 -9.41 -15.30
CA LEU A 193 -14.84 -9.76 -16.68
C LEU A 193 -15.39 -8.58 -17.52
N ARG A 194 -14.95 -7.37 -17.22
CA ARG A 194 -15.27 -6.15 -17.96
C ARG A 194 -14.04 -5.66 -18.72
N ARG A 195 -14.29 -5.03 -19.85
CA ARG A 195 -13.25 -4.35 -20.66
C ARG A 195 -13.27 -2.85 -20.38
N GLU A 196 -12.13 -2.21 -20.65
CA GLU A 196 -12.04 -0.74 -20.69
C GLU A 196 -12.91 -0.16 -21.80
#